data_bda6ca146902c45fe1afbedfbe2edcf0
#
_entry.id   bda6ca146902c45fe1afbedfbe2edcf0
#
_cell.length_a   1.000
_cell.length_b   1.000
_cell.length_c   1.000
_cell.angle_alpha   90.00
_cell.angle_beta   90.00
_cell.angle_gamma   90.00
#
_symmetry.space_group_name_H-M   'P 1'
#
loop_
_entity.id
_entity.type
_entity.pdbx_description
1 polymer ?
#
loop_
_entity_poly.entity_id
_entity_poly.type
_entity_poly.pdbx_seq_one_letter_code
_entity_poly.pdbx_strand_id
1 'polypeptide(L)'
;MSRGGHTSWRGRPAGDFRPWRAFTLIEVMIAFAIFGILVAAVYSTWTLIIRSKQVANDAAARAQRQRIAIRTLEDSISCVQCYQASLPYYSFVVQNGDQPMLSFVARVPAIFPRNSRFGDFNLRRLTFTLQPDKDGEKDLVLRQNPIFMDIDSDEQAYPLVLARNLQEFVVECWDTNQMVWVGEWLDTNSIPPLLRVSLVSGGGNGSQGSGVITRLIAVPSMMLPSALQNQRAGAGGGGININPGAGTPGGKPEGGPTTRPGGTGGVNRPPHR
;
A
#
# COMPACT_ATOMS: atom_id res chain seq x y z
N MET A 1 -91.03 50.49 61.46
CA MET A 1 -91.17 49.64 60.26
C MET A 1 -89.75 49.15 59.85
N SER A 2 -89.43 47.98 60.30
CA SER A 2 -88.10 47.39 60.10
C SER A 2 -88.27 46.03 59.44
N ARG A 3 -87.69 45.82 58.28
CA ARG A 3 -87.65 44.53 57.56
C ARG A 3 -86.25 43.91 57.73
N GLY A 4 -86.23 42.78 58.46
CA GLY A 4 -85.05 41.95 58.58
C GLY A 4 -84.82 41.13 57.32
N GLY A 5 -83.61 41.14 56.81
CA GLY A 5 -83.20 40.34 55.73
C GLY A 5 -82.42 39.07 56.25
N HIS A 6 -83.00 37.88 56.05
CA HIS A 6 -82.34 36.58 56.31
C HIS A 6 -81.42 36.29 55.15
N THR A 7 -80.10 36.24 55.39
CA THR A 7 -79.07 35.66 54.48
C THR A 7 -79.01 34.19 54.75
N SER A 8 -79.47 33.38 53.80
CA SER A 8 -79.27 31.89 53.79
C SER A 8 -77.84 31.58 53.38
N TRP A 9 -77.11 30.98 54.29
CA TRP A 9 -75.82 30.38 53.99
C TRP A 9 -76.05 29.07 53.22
N ARG A 10 -75.73 29.10 51.88
CA ARG A 10 -75.66 27.85 51.12
C ARG A 10 -74.36 27.11 51.52
N GLY A 11 -74.51 25.90 52.08
CA GLY A 11 -73.40 24.99 52.37
C GLY A 11 -72.62 24.63 51.09
N ARG A 12 -71.35 24.79 51.14
CA ARG A 12 -70.42 24.27 50.09
C ARG A 12 -70.57 22.71 50.03
N PRO A 13 -70.62 22.15 48.81
CA PRO A 13 -70.64 20.72 48.67
C PRO A 13 -69.31 20.16 49.23
N ALA A 14 -69.42 19.11 50.08
CA ALA A 14 -68.29 18.36 50.61
C ALA A 14 -67.49 17.81 49.43
N GLY A 15 -66.21 18.20 49.32
CA GLY A 15 -65.30 17.68 48.32
C GLY A 15 -65.21 16.17 48.47
N ASP A 16 -65.41 15.49 47.37
CA ASP A 16 -65.27 14.04 47.23
C ASP A 16 -63.82 13.67 47.54
N PHE A 17 -63.49 13.38 48.79
CA PHE A 17 -62.21 12.78 49.19
C PHE A 17 -62.18 11.37 48.68
N ARG A 18 -61.68 11.20 47.41
CA ARG A 18 -61.32 9.85 46.95
C ARG A 18 -60.23 9.30 47.87
N PRO A 19 -60.45 8.17 48.54
CA PRO A 19 -59.44 7.58 49.39
C PRO A 19 -58.22 7.22 48.49
N TRP A 20 -57.07 7.77 48.81
CA TRP A 20 -55.80 7.39 48.19
C TRP A 20 -55.59 5.96 48.57
N ARG A 21 -55.66 5.04 47.56
CA ARG A 21 -55.35 3.63 47.77
C ARG A 21 -53.89 3.52 48.18
N ALA A 22 -53.62 3.12 49.39
CA ALA A 22 -52.24 2.81 49.84
C ALA A 22 -51.76 1.61 49.08
N PHE A 23 -50.51 1.68 48.56
CA PHE A 23 -49.87 0.56 47.89
C PHE A 23 -49.67 -0.60 48.86
N THR A 24 -49.94 -1.80 48.39
CA THR A 24 -49.65 -3.03 49.17
C THR A 24 -48.16 -3.37 49.03
N LEU A 25 -47.59 -3.98 50.09
CA LEU A 25 -46.16 -4.38 50.10
C LEU A 25 -45.87 -5.35 48.94
N ILE A 26 -46.83 -6.23 48.61
CA ILE A 26 -46.69 -7.18 47.51
C ILE A 26 -46.61 -6.51 46.15
N GLU A 27 -47.37 -5.43 45.94
CA GLU A 27 -47.36 -4.65 44.69
C GLU A 27 -45.99 -3.99 44.45
N VAL A 28 -45.39 -3.45 45.52
CA VAL A 28 -44.06 -2.88 45.49
C VAL A 28 -43.01 -3.96 45.19
N MET A 29 -43.11 -5.13 45.80
CA MET A 29 -42.19 -6.25 45.53
C MET A 29 -42.26 -6.71 44.05
N ILE A 30 -43.48 -6.84 43.51
CA ILE A 30 -43.68 -7.21 42.10
C ILE A 30 -43.12 -6.13 41.18
N ALA A 31 -43.36 -4.86 41.49
CA ALA A 31 -42.81 -3.76 40.71
C ALA A 31 -41.28 -3.77 40.65
N PHE A 32 -40.60 -4.02 41.79
CA PHE A 32 -39.14 -4.17 41.83
C PHE A 32 -38.66 -5.41 41.09
N ALA A 33 -39.35 -6.50 41.14
CA ALA A 33 -39.02 -7.72 40.40
C ALA A 33 -39.07 -7.45 38.87
N ILE A 34 -40.15 -6.84 38.39
CA ILE A 34 -40.32 -6.49 36.99
C ILE A 34 -39.24 -5.48 36.57
N PHE A 35 -38.97 -4.44 37.39
CA PHE A 35 -37.93 -3.47 37.13
C PHE A 35 -36.54 -4.11 37.04
N GLY A 36 -36.23 -5.05 37.96
CA GLY A 36 -34.97 -5.80 37.94
C GLY A 36 -34.77 -6.60 36.64
N ILE A 37 -35.83 -7.30 36.18
CA ILE A 37 -35.79 -8.03 34.90
C ILE A 37 -35.57 -7.07 33.72
N LEU A 38 -36.24 -5.92 33.73
CA LEU A 38 -36.10 -4.92 32.68
C LEU A 38 -34.66 -4.35 32.60
N VAL A 39 -34.08 -4.00 33.76
CA VAL A 39 -32.70 -3.54 33.85
C VAL A 39 -31.73 -4.63 33.39
N ALA A 40 -31.94 -5.88 33.79
CA ALA A 40 -31.11 -7.00 33.34
C ALA A 40 -31.18 -7.18 31.80
N ALA A 41 -32.36 -7.07 31.21
CA ALA A 41 -32.57 -7.17 29.77
C ALA A 41 -31.84 -6.02 29.02
N VAL A 42 -31.94 -4.79 29.50
CA VAL A 42 -31.25 -3.63 28.94
C VAL A 42 -29.71 -3.81 29.01
N TYR A 43 -29.23 -4.25 30.19
CA TYR A 43 -27.80 -4.50 30.37
C TYR A 43 -27.28 -5.62 29.46
N SER A 44 -28.01 -6.70 29.30
CA SER A 44 -27.69 -7.79 28.39
C SER A 44 -27.58 -7.30 26.94
N THR A 45 -28.57 -6.53 26.49
CA THR A 45 -28.57 -5.96 25.15
C THR A 45 -27.37 -5.01 24.92
N TRP A 46 -27.05 -4.18 25.90
CA TRP A 46 -25.94 -3.25 25.86
C TRP A 46 -24.60 -3.99 25.70
N THR A 47 -24.36 -5.03 26.46
CA THR A 47 -23.14 -5.84 26.37
C THR A 47 -22.99 -6.54 25.03
N LEU A 48 -24.08 -7.04 24.44
CA LEU A 48 -24.09 -7.63 23.11
C LEU A 48 -23.73 -6.61 22.03
N ILE A 49 -24.26 -5.39 22.12
CA ILE A 49 -23.97 -4.30 21.18
C ILE A 49 -22.47 -3.94 21.23
N ILE A 50 -21.90 -3.82 22.44
CA ILE A 50 -20.47 -3.47 22.58
C ILE A 50 -19.59 -4.57 21.97
N ARG A 51 -19.86 -5.84 22.26
CA ARG A 51 -19.11 -6.97 21.69
C ARG A 51 -19.23 -7.01 20.17
N SER A 52 -20.42 -6.82 19.63
CA SER A 52 -20.64 -6.78 18.18
C SER A 52 -19.86 -5.66 17.50
N LYS A 53 -19.82 -4.45 18.11
CA LYS A 53 -19.02 -3.33 17.61
C LYS A 53 -17.52 -3.62 17.60
N GLN A 54 -17.00 -4.27 18.64
CA GLN A 54 -15.58 -4.63 18.71
C GLN A 54 -15.21 -5.60 17.57
N VAL A 55 -15.99 -6.68 17.42
CA VAL A 55 -15.76 -7.65 16.32
C VAL A 55 -15.84 -7.00 14.95
N ALA A 56 -16.82 -6.12 14.73
CA ALA A 56 -16.98 -5.41 13.46
C ALA A 56 -15.80 -4.46 13.20
N ASN A 57 -15.33 -3.71 14.20
CA ASN A 57 -14.18 -2.81 14.07
C ASN A 57 -12.89 -3.57 13.79
N ASP A 58 -12.66 -4.70 14.44
CA ASP A 58 -11.49 -5.55 14.20
C ASP A 58 -11.50 -6.15 12.80
N ALA A 59 -12.67 -6.57 12.32
CA ALA A 59 -12.82 -7.06 10.95
C ALA A 59 -12.57 -5.94 9.92
N ALA A 60 -13.12 -4.74 10.14
CA ALA A 60 -12.90 -3.59 9.29
C ALA A 60 -11.42 -3.17 9.28
N ALA A 61 -10.75 -3.15 10.43
CA ALA A 61 -9.32 -2.82 10.53
C ALA A 61 -8.45 -3.84 9.79
N ARG A 62 -8.77 -5.14 9.86
CA ARG A 62 -8.07 -6.18 9.10
C ARG A 62 -8.25 -6.00 7.60
N ALA A 63 -9.47 -5.80 7.14
CA ALA A 63 -9.76 -5.56 5.73
C ALA A 63 -9.04 -4.29 5.20
N GLN A 64 -9.00 -3.24 6.00
CA GLN A 64 -8.29 -2.01 5.67
C GLN A 64 -6.78 -2.25 5.50
N ARG A 65 -6.14 -2.98 6.42
CA ARG A 65 -4.71 -3.32 6.34
C ARG A 65 -4.39 -4.14 5.09
N GLN A 66 -5.22 -5.12 4.76
CA GLN A 66 -5.05 -5.93 3.55
C GLN A 66 -5.14 -5.08 2.27
N ARG A 67 -6.09 -4.14 2.21
CA ARG A 67 -6.21 -3.20 1.08
C ARG A 67 -4.96 -2.32 0.95
N ILE A 68 -4.42 -1.84 2.08
CA ILE A 68 -3.18 -1.05 2.09
C ILE A 68 -2.00 -1.92 1.63
N ALA A 69 -1.90 -3.17 2.09
CA ALA A 69 -0.85 -4.10 1.67
C ALA A 69 -0.86 -4.34 0.16
N ILE A 70 -2.02 -4.64 -0.40
CA ILE A 70 -2.19 -4.82 -1.85
C ILE A 70 -1.83 -3.54 -2.60
N ARG A 71 -2.29 -2.39 -2.14
CA ARG A 71 -1.97 -1.11 -2.78
C ARG A 71 -0.47 -0.81 -2.75
N THR A 72 0.19 -1.04 -1.62
CA THR A 72 1.65 -0.88 -1.51
C THR A 72 2.38 -1.79 -2.50
N LEU A 73 1.87 -3.00 -2.70
CA LEU A 73 2.42 -3.95 -3.66
C LEU A 73 2.16 -3.48 -5.11
N GLU A 74 0.94 -3.04 -5.44
CA GLU A 74 0.60 -2.45 -6.75
C GLU A 74 1.49 -1.24 -7.06
N ASP A 75 1.61 -0.30 -6.13
CA ASP A 75 2.43 0.89 -6.27
C ASP A 75 3.91 0.54 -6.48
N SER A 76 4.43 -0.46 -5.77
CA SER A 76 5.81 -0.91 -5.91
C SER A 76 6.08 -1.61 -7.25
N ILE A 77 5.15 -2.45 -7.72
CA ILE A 77 5.26 -3.13 -9.02
C ILE A 77 5.22 -2.11 -10.17
N SER A 78 4.42 -1.07 -10.03
CA SER A 78 4.36 0.01 -11.03
C SER A 78 5.68 0.75 -11.21
N CYS A 79 6.57 0.66 -10.24
CA CYS A 79 7.89 1.32 -10.22
C CYS A 79 9.05 0.36 -10.47
N VAL A 80 8.79 -0.89 -10.90
CA VAL A 80 9.82 -1.90 -11.17
C VAL A 80 10.83 -1.39 -12.19
N GLN A 81 12.10 -1.67 -11.92
CA GLN A 81 13.23 -1.40 -12.81
C GLN A 81 13.97 -2.69 -13.07
N CYS A 82 14.29 -2.96 -14.31
CA CYS A 82 15.07 -4.12 -14.69
C CYS A 82 16.06 -3.79 -15.81
N TYR A 83 17.32 -4.12 -15.56
CA TYR A 83 18.42 -3.86 -16.48
C TYR A 83 19.14 -5.16 -16.81
N GLN A 84 19.15 -5.55 -18.07
CA GLN A 84 19.75 -6.81 -18.53
C GLN A 84 21.27 -6.89 -18.30
N ALA A 85 22.00 -5.79 -18.41
CA ALA A 85 23.45 -5.78 -18.18
C ALA A 85 23.84 -6.04 -16.70
N SER A 86 22.90 -5.94 -15.77
CA SER A 86 23.16 -6.02 -14.33
C SER A 86 22.18 -6.98 -13.65
N LEU A 87 21.85 -8.07 -14.30
CA LEU A 87 20.87 -9.07 -13.85
C LEU A 87 21.00 -9.52 -12.39
N PRO A 88 22.23 -9.80 -11.86
CA PRO A 88 22.35 -10.21 -10.46
C PRO A 88 21.75 -9.21 -9.47
N TYR A 89 21.78 -7.93 -9.84
CA TYR A 89 21.24 -6.86 -9.00
C TYR A 89 19.77 -6.54 -9.29
N TYR A 90 19.27 -6.82 -10.50
CA TYR A 90 17.92 -6.45 -10.96
C TYR A 90 17.02 -7.66 -11.21
N SER A 91 17.35 -8.81 -10.63
CA SER A 91 16.52 -10.00 -10.78
C SER A 91 15.09 -9.77 -10.28
N PHE A 92 14.12 -10.26 -11.05
CA PHE A 92 12.72 -10.38 -10.66
C PHE A 92 12.47 -11.85 -10.29
N VAL A 93 12.07 -12.11 -9.07
CA VAL A 93 11.93 -13.46 -8.52
C VAL A 93 10.56 -13.63 -7.89
N VAL A 94 9.84 -14.66 -8.29
CA VAL A 94 8.62 -15.14 -7.62
C VAL A 94 8.82 -16.60 -7.26
N GLN A 95 8.55 -16.93 -6.03
CA GLN A 95 8.57 -18.26 -5.50
C GLN A 95 7.37 -18.46 -4.58
N ASN A 96 6.57 -19.49 -4.81
CA ASN A 96 5.50 -19.92 -3.93
C ASN A 96 5.95 -21.16 -3.13
N GLY A 97 5.11 -21.64 -2.23
CA GLY A 97 5.36 -22.80 -1.37
C GLY A 97 5.43 -22.43 0.09
N ASP A 98 6.27 -23.11 0.86
CA ASP A 98 6.35 -22.93 2.33
C ASP A 98 6.83 -21.52 2.74
N GLN A 99 7.67 -20.92 1.94
CA GLN A 99 8.18 -19.56 2.13
C GLN A 99 7.93 -18.73 0.87
N PRO A 100 6.69 -18.30 0.64
CA PRO A 100 6.37 -17.51 -0.54
C PRO A 100 7.14 -16.19 -0.53
N MET A 101 7.74 -15.87 -1.67
CA MET A 101 8.57 -14.69 -1.84
C MET A 101 8.32 -14.03 -3.20
N LEU A 102 8.18 -12.70 -3.18
CA LEU A 102 8.23 -11.86 -4.36
C LEU A 102 9.34 -10.83 -4.15
N SER A 103 10.37 -10.85 -4.97
CA SER A 103 11.52 -9.95 -4.85
C SER A 103 11.85 -9.29 -6.19
N PHE A 104 11.98 -7.97 -6.19
CA PHE A 104 12.33 -7.18 -7.36
C PHE A 104 12.95 -5.84 -6.97
N VAL A 105 13.53 -5.15 -7.93
CA VAL A 105 14.05 -3.79 -7.74
C VAL A 105 13.06 -2.77 -8.27
N ALA A 106 12.81 -1.74 -7.49
CA ALA A 106 11.91 -0.65 -7.85
C ALA A 106 12.51 0.72 -7.51
N ARG A 107 12.15 1.73 -8.32
CA ARG A 107 12.41 3.12 -7.99
C ARG A 107 11.21 3.66 -7.22
N VAL A 108 11.27 3.55 -5.89
CA VAL A 108 10.16 3.93 -5.02
C VAL A 108 10.03 5.46 -4.90
N PRO A 109 8.79 5.99 -4.87
CA PRO A 109 8.55 7.41 -4.66
C PRO A 109 8.84 7.82 -3.20
N ALA A 110 8.99 9.13 -2.97
CA ALA A 110 9.26 9.67 -1.63
C ALA A 110 8.17 9.34 -0.60
N ILE A 111 6.94 9.12 -1.05
CA ILE A 111 5.80 8.76 -0.19
C ILE A 111 5.78 7.27 0.21
N PHE A 112 6.67 6.48 -0.35
CA PHE A 112 6.72 5.04 -0.06
C PHE A 112 6.99 4.77 1.42
N PRO A 113 6.39 3.71 2.01
CA PRO A 113 6.55 3.41 3.43
C PRO A 113 8.02 3.33 3.85
N ARG A 114 8.34 3.89 5.01
CA ARG A 114 9.71 3.96 5.59
C ARG A 114 10.75 4.68 4.71
N ASN A 115 10.33 5.55 3.81
CA ASN A 115 11.28 6.25 2.94
C ASN A 115 12.34 7.04 3.72
N SER A 116 11.97 7.64 4.85
CA SER A 116 12.87 8.43 5.71
C SER A 116 14.06 7.64 6.27
N ARG A 117 13.97 6.31 6.37
CA ARG A 117 15.10 5.47 6.84
C ARG A 117 16.21 5.31 5.82
N PHE A 118 15.89 5.47 4.54
CA PHE A 118 16.80 5.21 3.44
C PHE A 118 17.34 6.49 2.79
N GLY A 119 16.99 7.65 3.31
CA GLY A 119 17.44 8.94 2.79
C GLY A 119 17.11 9.10 1.30
N ASP A 120 18.11 9.50 0.51
CA ASP A 120 17.95 9.73 -0.93
C ASP A 120 18.02 8.45 -1.79
N PHE A 121 18.20 7.27 -1.17
CA PHE A 121 18.26 6.01 -1.90
C PHE A 121 16.85 5.56 -2.30
N ASN A 122 16.40 6.01 -3.46
CA ASN A 122 15.09 5.68 -4.00
C ASN A 122 15.06 4.37 -4.83
N LEU A 123 16.23 3.88 -5.26
CA LEU A 123 16.35 2.61 -5.98
C LEU A 123 16.65 1.49 -4.98
N ARG A 124 15.66 0.62 -4.74
CA ARG A 124 15.70 -0.39 -3.69
C ARG A 124 15.26 -1.75 -4.20
N ARG A 125 15.82 -2.79 -3.62
CA ARG A 125 15.25 -4.13 -3.68
C ARG A 125 14.13 -4.22 -2.66
N LEU A 126 12.98 -4.66 -3.12
CA LEU A 126 11.78 -4.91 -2.30
C LEU A 126 11.56 -6.41 -2.25
N THR A 127 11.40 -6.94 -1.06
CA THR A 127 11.12 -8.36 -0.84
C THR A 127 9.88 -8.52 0.03
N PHE A 128 8.84 -9.08 -0.55
CA PHE A 128 7.59 -9.43 0.13
C PHE A 128 7.64 -10.92 0.46
N THR A 129 7.38 -11.27 1.72
CA THR A 129 7.37 -12.67 2.16
C THR A 129 6.42 -12.87 3.34
N LEU A 130 5.96 -14.10 3.54
CA LEU A 130 5.25 -14.46 4.76
C LEU A 130 6.25 -14.87 5.83
N GLN A 131 6.07 -14.34 7.04
CA GLN A 131 6.86 -14.71 8.20
C GLN A 131 5.96 -15.05 9.38
N PRO A 132 6.29 -16.10 10.14
CA PRO A 132 5.58 -16.39 11.37
C PRO A 132 5.85 -15.29 12.40
N ASP A 133 4.79 -14.81 13.05
CA ASP A 133 4.86 -13.97 14.24
C ASP A 133 5.05 -14.83 15.50
N LYS A 134 5.18 -14.20 16.65
CA LYS A 134 5.37 -14.85 17.96
C LYS A 134 4.27 -15.82 18.33
N ASP A 135 3.05 -15.58 17.84
CA ASP A 135 1.86 -16.38 18.06
C ASP A 135 1.70 -17.52 17.03
N GLY A 136 2.66 -17.68 16.11
CA GLY A 136 2.63 -18.68 15.03
C GLY A 136 1.71 -18.29 13.86
N GLU A 137 1.07 -17.14 13.90
CA GLU A 137 0.33 -16.57 12.79
C GLU A 137 1.30 -16.04 11.74
N LYS A 138 0.93 -16.08 10.46
CA LYS A 138 1.79 -15.61 9.38
C LYS A 138 1.46 -14.15 9.05
N ASP A 139 2.48 -13.31 9.03
CA ASP A 139 2.40 -11.91 8.66
C ASP A 139 3.06 -11.67 7.29
N LEU A 140 2.41 -10.87 6.43
CA LEU A 140 3.03 -10.37 5.21
C LEU A 140 3.97 -9.23 5.57
N VAL A 141 5.25 -9.44 5.34
CA VAL A 141 6.28 -8.45 5.62
C VAL A 141 6.94 -7.96 4.35
N LEU A 142 7.33 -6.69 4.36
CA LEU A 142 8.13 -6.04 3.34
C LEU A 142 9.51 -5.73 3.92
N ARG A 143 10.56 -6.23 3.27
CA ARG A 143 11.95 -5.83 3.49
C ARG A 143 12.42 -4.95 2.35
N GLN A 144 13.22 -3.98 2.69
CA GLN A 144 13.76 -3.03 1.74
C GLN A 144 15.27 -2.88 1.96
N ASN A 145 16.02 -2.86 0.89
CA ASN A 145 17.44 -2.48 0.95
C ASN A 145 17.82 -1.67 -0.31
N PRO A 146 18.64 -0.64 -0.18
CA PRO A 146 19.20 0.03 -1.34
C PRO A 146 19.95 -0.97 -2.22
N ILE A 147 19.85 -0.79 -3.55
CA ILE A 147 20.60 -1.63 -4.47
C ILE A 147 22.10 -1.46 -4.22
N PHE A 148 22.88 -2.52 -4.33
CA PHE A 148 24.32 -2.58 -4.03
C PHE A 148 24.70 -2.48 -2.55
N MET A 149 23.74 -2.49 -1.63
CA MET A 149 23.99 -2.54 -0.19
C MET A 149 23.40 -3.83 0.38
N ASP A 150 24.04 -4.33 1.41
CA ASP A 150 23.47 -5.41 2.20
C ASP A 150 22.26 -4.93 2.99
N ILE A 151 21.41 -5.88 3.37
CA ILE A 151 20.25 -5.57 4.21
C ILE A 151 20.74 -5.06 5.57
N ASP A 152 20.22 -3.93 6.00
CA ASP A 152 20.49 -3.38 7.33
C ASP A 152 20.00 -4.35 8.42
N SER A 153 20.80 -4.50 9.49
CA SER A 153 20.47 -5.36 10.64
C SER A 153 19.11 -5.02 11.25
N ASP A 154 18.77 -3.74 11.30
CA ASP A 154 17.47 -3.26 11.78
C ASP A 154 16.33 -3.66 10.85
N GLU A 155 16.53 -3.59 9.52
CA GLU A 155 15.51 -3.99 8.56
C GLU A 155 15.33 -5.52 8.55
N GLN A 156 16.40 -6.25 8.83
CA GLN A 156 16.35 -7.71 8.99
C GLN A 156 15.59 -8.11 10.26
N ALA A 157 15.85 -7.44 11.39
CA ALA A 157 15.23 -7.72 12.68
C ALA A 157 13.77 -7.24 12.77
N TYR A 158 13.48 -6.09 12.16
CA TYR A 158 12.18 -5.41 12.25
C TYR A 158 11.64 -5.04 10.86
N PRO A 159 11.25 -6.02 10.04
CA PRO A 159 10.67 -5.75 8.73
C PRO A 159 9.35 -4.98 8.85
N LEU A 160 8.92 -4.35 7.76
CA LEU A 160 7.63 -3.67 7.73
C LEU A 160 6.49 -4.68 7.60
N VAL A 161 5.67 -4.82 8.63
CA VAL A 161 4.46 -5.65 8.58
C VAL A 161 3.37 -4.90 7.80
N LEU A 162 2.96 -5.44 6.66
CA LEU A 162 1.90 -4.89 5.81
C LEU A 162 0.51 -5.43 6.18
N ALA A 163 0.41 -6.72 6.42
CA ALA A 163 -0.84 -7.37 6.82
C ALA A 163 -0.55 -8.50 7.81
N ARG A 164 -1.45 -8.70 8.75
CA ARG A 164 -1.34 -9.73 9.79
C ARG A 164 -2.33 -10.84 9.58
N ASN A 165 -2.01 -11.99 10.15
CA ASN A 165 -2.87 -13.17 10.17
C ASN A 165 -3.31 -13.57 8.76
N LEU A 166 -2.34 -13.86 7.90
CA LEU A 166 -2.57 -14.41 6.58
C LEU A 166 -2.32 -15.91 6.61
N GLN A 167 -3.15 -16.65 5.89
CA GLN A 167 -2.93 -18.09 5.66
C GLN A 167 -2.00 -18.30 4.47
N GLU A 168 -2.26 -17.56 3.39
CA GLU A 168 -1.52 -17.70 2.15
C GLU A 168 -1.22 -16.34 1.50
N PHE A 169 -0.08 -16.30 0.87
CA PHE A 169 0.33 -15.26 -0.08
C PHE A 169 0.80 -15.98 -1.35
N VAL A 170 0.03 -15.86 -2.42
CA VAL A 170 0.32 -16.52 -3.69
C VAL A 170 0.50 -15.47 -4.76
N VAL A 171 1.59 -15.60 -5.51
CA VAL A 171 1.89 -14.75 -6.67
C VAL A 171 2.03 -15.65 -7.90
N GLU A 172 1.26 -15.37 -8.91
CA GLU A 172 1.33 -16.07 -10.19
C GLU A 172 1.70 -15.09 -11.29
N CYS A 173 2.58 -15.51 -12.17
CA CYS A 173 3.08 -14.75 -13.29
C CYS A 173 2.45 -15.25 -14.59
N TRP A 174 2.07 -14.35 -15.49
CA TRP A 174 1.62 -14.73 -16.80
C TRP A 174 2.80 -14.97 -17.74
N ASP A 175 2.97 -16.21 -18.16
CA ASP A 175 3.96 -16.56 -19.17
C ASP A 175 3.35 -16.38 -20.55
N THR A 176 3.87 -15.41 -21.30
CA THR A 176 3.42 -15.10 -22.67
C THR A 176 3.85 -16.17 -23.68
N ASN A 177 4.87 -16.93 -23.43
CA ASN A 177 5.35 -17.97 -24.34
C ASN A 177 4.48 -19.23 -24.26
N GLN A 178 4.10 -19.60 -23.02
CA GLN A 178 3.29 -20.78 -22.77
C GLN A 178 1.80 -20.48 -22.66
N MET A 179 1.41 -19.19 -22.57
CA MET A 179 0.04 -18.71 -22.37
C MET A 179 -0.64 -19.32 -21.13
N VAL A 180 0.12 -19.48 -20.04
CA VAL A 180 -0.33 -20.06 -18.77
C VAL A 180 0.10 -19.19 -17.59
N TRP A 181 -0.60 -19.36 -16.50
CA TRP A 181 -0.17 -18.81 -15.19
C TRP A 181 0.83 -19.77 -14.54
N VAL A 182 2.00 -19.25 -14.17
CA VAL A 182 3.05 -19.98 -13.49
C VAL A 182 3.28 -19.44 -12.08
N GLY A 183 3.44 -20.35 -11.12
CA GLY A 183 3.64 -19.99 -9.72
C GLY A 183 5.10 -19.68 -9.34
N GLU A 184 6.02 -19.93 -10.25
CA GLU A 184 7.45 -19.65 -10.05
C GLU A 184 7.99 -18.86 -11.22
N TRP A 185 8.77 -17.85 -10.92
CA TRP A 185 9.46 -17.02 -11.90
C TRP A 185 10.88 -16.77 -11.44
N LEU A 186 11.76 -17.63 -11.93
CA LEU A 186 13.19 -17.57 -11.62
C LEU A 186 13.99 -17.09 -12.84
N ASP A 187 13.32 -16.85 -13.95
CA ASP A 187 13.94 -16.32 -15.16
C ASP A 187 14.38 -14.88 -14.93
N THR A 188 15.69 -14.70 -14.87
CA THR A 188 16.30 -13.38 -14.67
C THR A 188 16.32 -12.53 -15.95
N ASN A 189 16.04 -13.14 -17.12
CA ASN A 189 16.12 -12.48 -18.43
C ASN A 189 14.82 -11.81 -18.87
N SER A 190 13.72 -12.05 -18.15
CA SER A 190 12.42 -11.48 -18.50
C SER A 190 11.65 -11.02 -17.27
N ILE A 191 10.75 -10.09 -17.48
CA ILE A 191 9.77 -9.64 -16.47
C ILE A 191 8.39 -10.12 -16.95
N PRO A 192 7.58 -10.73 -16.08
CA PRO A 192 6.24 -11.11 -16.46
C PRO A 192 5.39 -9.86 -16.73
N PRO A 193 4.60 -9.80 -17.79
CA PRO A 193 3.76 -8.63 -18.11
C PRO A 193 2.57 -8.46 -17.16
N LEU A 194 2.11 -9.56 -16.56
CA LEU A 194 0.99 -9.59 -15.64
C LEU A 194 1.31 -10.46 -14.43
N LEU A 195 0.87 -9.99 -13.28
CA LEU A 195 0.92 -10.72 -12.01
C LEU A 195 -0.50 -10.88 -11.47
N ARG A 196 -0.79 -12.06 -10.94
CA ARG A 196 -1.98 -12.32 -10.13
C ARG A 196 -1.54 -12.55 -8.70
N VAL A 197 -1.92 -11.62 -7.81
CA VAL A 197 -1.58 -11.67 -6.40
C VAL A 197 -2.82 -12.01 -5.60
N SER A 198 -2.72 -13.05 -4.78
CA SER A 198 -3.79 -13.51 -3.91
C SER A 198 -3.34 -13.51 -2.45
N LEU A 199 -4.13 -12.87 -1.60
CA LEU A 199 -3.98 -12.87 -0.15
C LEU A 199 -5.17 -13.59 0.48
N VAL A 200 -4.89 -14.62 1.25
CA VAL A 200 -5.90 -15.35 2.01
C VAL A 200 -5.75 -15.00 3.47
N SER A 201 -6.78 -14.40 4.07
CA SER A 201 -6.77 -14.08 5.50
C SER A 201 -7.17 -15.29 6.34
N GLY A 202 -6.48 -15.45 7.48
CA GLY A 202 -6.91 -16.38 8.52
C GLY A 202 -8.23 -15.91 9.16
N GLY A 203 -9.17 -16.82 9.38
CA GLY A 203 -10.33 -16.58 10.21
C GLY A 203 -9.86 -16.37 11.65
N GLY A 204 -10.01 -15.17 12.20
CA GLY A 204 -9.79 -14.95 13.63
C GLY A 204 -10.81 -15.72 14.45
N ASN A 205 -10.48 -16.04 15.71
CA ASN A 205 -11.31 -16.79 16.66
C ASN A 205 -12.79 -16.39 16.57
N GLY A 206 -13.63 -17.25 15.98
CA GLY A 206 -15.07 -17.06 15.87
C GLY A 206 -15.59 -16.51 14.53
N SER A 207 -14.75 -16.15 13.56
CA SER A 207 -15.20 -15.71 12.23
C SER A 207 -15.01 -16.84 11.22
N GLN A 208 -16.10 -17.44 10.80
CA GLN A 208 -16.14 -18.39 9.67
C GLN A 208 -16.01 -17.65 8.32
N GLY A 209 -14.96 -16.87 8.12
CA GLY A 209 -14.76 -16.12 6.89
C GLY A 209 -13.28 -15.98 6.56
N SER A 210 -12.73 -16.93 5.82
CA SER A 210 -11.50 -16.74 5.07
C SER A 210 -11.79 -15.71 3.98
N GLY A 211 -11.30 -14.49 4.15
CA GLY A 211 -11.37 -13.46 3.10
C GLY A 211 -10.26 -13.69 2.08
N VAL A 212 -10.61 -13.90 0.82
CA VAL A 212 -9.65 -13.96 -0.28
C VAL A 212 -9.70 -12.65 -1.05
N ILE A 213 -8.55 -12.00 -1.19
CA ILE A 213 -8.40 -10.82 -2.05
C ILE A 213 -7.45 -11.19 -3.17
N THR A 214 -7.95 -11.17 -4.38
CA THR A 214 -7.13 -11.40 -5.58
C THR A 214 -7.06 -10.12 -6.40
N ARG A 215 -5.86 -9.78 -6.88
CA ARG A 215 -5.58 -8.63 -7.75
C ARG A 215 -4.78 -9.06 -8.96
N LEU A 216 -5.17 -8.51 -10.10
CA LEU A 216 -4.41 -8.61 -11.34
C LEU A 216 -3.66 -7.29 -11.52
N ILE A 217 -2.35 -7.37 -11.63
CA ILE A 217 -1.45 -6.21 -11.70
C ILE A 217 -0.66 -6.30 -13.00
N ALA A 218 -0.77 -5.27 -13.83
CA ALA A 218 0.10 -5.14 -15.00
C ALA A 218 1.47 -4.60 -14.56
N VAL A 219 2.53 -5.17 -15.10
CA VAL A 219 3.88 -4.68 -14.90
C VAL A 219 4.23 -3.74 -16.06
N PRO A 220 4.29 -2.43 -15.84
CA PRO A 220 4.46 -1.45 -16.93
C PRO A 220 5.91 -1.38 -17.43
N SER A 221 6.83 -2.09 -16.79
CA SER A 221 8.25 -2.05 -17.12
C SER A 221 8.62 -3.15 -18.09
N MET A 222 9.49 -2.80 -19.03
CA MET A 222 10.20 -3.76 -19.87
C MET A 222 11.66 -3.86 -19.40
N MET A 223 12.25 -5.03 -19.58
CA MET A 223 13.69 -5.19 -19.38
C MET A 223 14.45 -4.36 -20.40
N LEU A 224 15.35 -3.48 -19.93
CA LEU A 224 16.17 -2.67 -20.80
C LEU A 224 17.32 -3.51 -21.38
N PRO A 225 17.40 -3.73 -22.72
CA PRO A 225 18.45 -4.53 -23.34
C PRO A 225 19.85 -3.97 -23.06
N SER A 226 20.84 -4.86 -22.90
CA SER A 226 22.23 -4.50 -22.61
C SER A 226 22.84 -3.59 -23.69
N ALA A 227 22.43 -3.75 -24.95
CA ALA A 227 22.86 -2.90 -26.06
C ALA A 227 22.50 -1.41 -25.87
N LEU A 228 21.34 -1.12 -25.26
CA LEU A 228 20.93 0.26 -24.97
C LEU A 228 21.60 0.83 -23.71
N GLN A 229 22.07 -0.02 -22.82
CA GLN A 229 22.77 0.40 -21.60
C GLN A 229 24.22 0.81 -21.89
N ASN A 230 24.87 0.18 -22.89
CA ASN A 230 26.27 0.38 -23.23
C ASN A 230 26.49 1.47 -24.29
N GLN A 231 25.49 2.15 -24.77
CA GLN A 231 25.60 3.19 -25.78
C GLN A 231 26.52 4.38 -25.40
N ARG A 232 26.91 4.50 -24.13
CA ARG A 232 27.73 5.61 -23.64
C ARG A 232 29.24 5.40 -23.80
N ALA A 233 29.70 4.20 -24.14
CA ALA A 233 31.12 3.90 -24.30
C ALA A 233 31.66 4.14 -25.73
N GLY A 234 30.76 4.41 -26.69
CA GLY A 234 31.14 4.59 -28.10
C GLY A 234 30.86 5.96 -28.71
N ALA A 235 30.47 6.96 -27.96
CA ALA A 235 30.14 8.27 -28.47
C ALA A 235 31.37 9.21 -28.54
N GLY A 236 32.49 8.65 -28.95
CA GLY A 236 33.61 9.42 -29.47
C GLY A 236 33.64 9.32 -31.02
N GLY A 237 32.94 10.19 -31.70
CA GLY A 237 33.13 10.35 -33.17
C GLY A 237 32.00 9.78 -34.05
N GLY A 238 30.87 10.37 -34.04
CA GLY A 238 29.82 10.16 -35.04
C GLY A 238 28.77 11.23 -34.93
N GLY A 239 29.08 12.42 -35.44
CA GLY A 239 28.12 13.50 -35.54
C GLY A 239 26.90 13.04 -36.31
N ILE A 240 25.74 13.17 -35.71
CA ILE A 240 24.46 13.07 -36.40
C ILE A 240 24.41 14.18 -37.41
N ASN A 241 24.70 13.87 -38.67
CA ASN A 241 24.51 14.77 -39.78
C ASN A 241 22.98 14.91 -40.01
N ILE A 242 22.40 15.84 -39.30
CA ILE A 242 21.06 16.30 -39.61
C ILE A 242 21.21 17.24 -40.80
N ASN A 243 21.03 16.72 -42.00
CA ASN A 243 20.94 17.52 -43.21
C ASN A 243 19.47 18.00 -43.39
N PRO A 244 19.15 19.26 -43.06
CA PRO A 244 17.85 19.81 -43.42
C PRO A 244 18.01 20.53 -44.77
N GLY A 245 17.52 19.97 -45.86
CA GLY A 245 17.24 20.74 -47.03
C GLY A 245 17.92 20.28 -48.31
N ALA A 246 17.30 19.37 -48.98
CA ALA A 246 17.37 19.29 -50.44
C ALA A 246 16.48 20.40 -51.00
N GLY A 247 17.13 21.36 -51.69
CA GLY A 247 16.44 22.46 -52.37
C GLY A 247 17.32 23.13 -53.38
N THR A 248 17.35 22.59 -54.59
CA THR A 248 17.43 23.15 -55.95
C THR A 248 18.62 24.07 -56.40
N PRO A 249 19.04 23.96 -57.63
CA PRO A 249 20.35 24.36 -58.15
C PRO A 249 20.34 25.75 -58.84
N GLY A 250 21.47 26.41 -58.86
CA GLY A 250 21.66 27.54 -59.77
C GLY A 250 22.83 28.43 -59.44
N GLY A 251 23.81 28.52 -60.32
CA GLY A 251 24.64 29.67 -60.48
C GLY A 251 26.12 29.52 -60.15
N LYS A 252 26.94 29.25 -61.18
CA LYS A 252 28.37 29.57 -61.37
C LYS A 252 28.46 31.05 -61.84
N PRO A 253 29.64 31.72 -61.97
CA PRO A 253 31.02 31.42 -61.56
C PRO A 253 31.82 32.66 -61.09
N GLU A 254 33.14 32.47 -60.99
CA GLU A 254 34.26 33.38 -61.18
C GLU A 254 34.92 34.12 -60.00
N GLY A 255 36.25 33.94 -59.96
CA GLY A 255 37.23 34.96 -59.62
C GLY A 255 38.27 34.58 -58.54
N GLY A 256 39.39 34.07 -59.01
CA GLY A 256 40.68 33.86 -58.36
C GLY A 256 41.29 35.06 -57.60
N PRO A 257 42.64 35.16 -57.51
CA PRO A 257 43.48 34.48 -56.51
C PRO A 257 44.27 35.53 -55.65
N THR A 258 45.24 35.04 -54.88
CA THR A 258 46.35 35.78 -54.20
C THR A 258 46.22 35.93 -52.71
N THR A 259 47.14 35.62 -51.92
CA THR A 259 48.56 35.65 -51.72
C THR A 259 48.86 35.26 -50.25
N ARG A 260 49.86 34.47 -50.08
CA ARG A 260 50.65 34.32 -48.82
C ARG A 260 51.46 35.62 -48.64
N PRO A 261 52.20 35.94 -47.56
CA PRO A 261 52.94 35.05 -46.64
C PRO A 261 53.11 35.61 -45.19
N GLY A 262 53.67 34.76 -44.33
CA GLY A 262 54.81 35.16 -43.49
C GLY A 262 54.56 35.44 -42.00
N GLY A 263 55.39 34.78 -41.22
CA GLY A 263 56.11 35.39 -40.10
C GLY A 263 55.83 34.64 -38.74
N THR A 264 56.65 33.70 -38.39
CA THR A 264 57.80 33.70 -37.48
C THR A 264 57.59 34.11 -36.04
N GLY A 265 58.08 33.26 -35.17
CA GLY A 265 58.57 33.54 -33.81
C GLY A 265 57.69 33.03 -32.73
N GLY A 266 58.06 32.19 -31.86
CA GLY A 266 59.34 31.84 -31.27
C GLY A 266 59.15 31.83 -29.78
N VAL A 267 59.77 30.86 -29.20
CA VAL A 267 60.42 30.94 -27.89
C VAL A 267 59.58 30.55 -26.61
N ASN A 268 59.78 29.33 -26.21
CA ASN A 268 60.54 28.92 -25.02
C ASN A 268 59.99 29.02 -23.61
N ARG A 269 59.85 27.86 -23.09
CA ARG A 269 60.42 27.29 -21.84
C ARG A 269 59.70 27.43 -20.47
N PRO A 270 59.98 26.45 -19.62
CA PRO A 270 59.17 26.00 -18.47
C PRO A 270 59.88 26.38 -17.14
N PRO A 271 59.89 25.58 -16.08
CA PRO A 271 58.90 25.11 -15.14
C PRO A 271 59.16 25.68 -13.73
N HIS A 272 58.39 25.27 -12.73
CA HIS A 272 58.74 25.10 -11.29
C HIS A 272 57.41 25.22 -10.48
N ARG A 273 57.06 24.44 -9.59
CA ARG A 273 57.54 23.49 -8.60
C ARG A 273 56.37 22.61 -8.22
#